data_57f9fd038a5ec45d71a0c35e44c5d287
#
_entry.id   57f9fd038a5ec45d71a0c35e44c5d287
#
_cell.length_a   1.000
_cell.length_b   1.000
_cell.length_c   1.000
_cell.angle_alpha   90.00
_cell.angle_beta   90.00
_cell.angle_gamma   90.00
#
_symmetry.space_group_name_H-M   'P 1'
#
loop_
_entity.id
_entity.type
_entity.pdbx_description
1 polymer ?
#
loop_
_entity_poly.entity_id
_entity_poly.type
_entity_poly.pdbx_seq_one_letter_code
_entity_poly.pdbx_strand_id
1 'polypeptide(L)'
;MTVVMLSFMWSMYRGVGTKIAVLGLATAIGLILLSVNRSQALIGDVNFMRSMIPHHSIAINNARKASISDPRVRELADEIIESQVREIAEMQLLLNDIARNGERGTAALPARSTEITSDMERQIREAVQ
;
A
#
# COMPACT_ATOMS: atom_id res chain seq x y z
N MET A 1 18.56 3.50 8.58
CA MET A 1 19.86 4.14 8.29
C MET A 1 20.55 4.61 9.58
N THR A 2 19.92 5.40 10.46
CA THR A 2 20.57 5.97 11.68
C THR A 2 21.17 4.92 12.60
N VAL A 3 20.50 3.79 12.84
CA VAL A 3 21.00 2.70 13.72
C VAL A 3 22.25 2.06 13.11
N VAL A 4 22.25 1.80 11.80
CA VAL A 4 23.40 1.22 11.08
C VAL A 4 24.59 2.18 11.11
N MET A 5 24.36 3.46 10.80
CA MET A 5 25.42 4.49 10.86
C MET A 5 26.00 4.62 12.28
N LEU A 6 25.16 4.60 13.30
CA LEU A 6 25.61 4.69 14.70
C LEU A 6 26.44 3.46 15.09
N SER A 7 26.09 2.27 14.58
CA SER A 7 26.85 1.03 14.82
C SER A 7 28.25 1.08 14.19
N PHE A 8 28.37 1.58 12.96
CA PHE A 8 29.66 1.71 12.27
C PHE A 8 30.51 2.89 12.82
N MET A 9 29.87 3.95 13.28
CA MET A 9 30.56 5.16 13.79
C MET A 9 30.55 5.22 15.32
N TRP A 10 30.41 4.08 16.00
CA TRP A 10 30.25 4.02 17.47
C TRP A 10 31.39 4.71 18.23
N SER A 11 32.62 4.63 17.72
CA SER A 11 33.81 5.24 18.31
C SER A 11 33.90 6.76 18.12
N MET A 12 33.19 7.31 17.14
CA MET A 12 33.26 8.73 16.79
C MET A 12 32.37 9.60 17.69
N TYR A 13 31.29 9.04 18.23
CA TYR A 13 30.43 9.76 19.17
C TYR A 13 30.96 9.64 20.60
N ARG A 14 31.43 10.77 21.16
CA ARG A 14 31.89 10.84 22.55
C ARG A 14 30.69 10.99 23.49
N GLY A 15 30.61 10.11 24.50
CA GLY A 15 29.60 10.12 25.56
C GLY A 15 28.44 9.14 25.31
N VAL A 16 28.18 8.31 26.32
CA VAL A 16 27.05 7.34 26.32
C VAL A 16 25.69 8.06 26.25
N GLY A 17 25.58 9.21 26.92
CA GLY A 17 24.34 10.01 26.93
C GLY A 17 23.93 10.48 25.55
N THR A 18 24.87 10.96 24.73
CA THR A 18 24.58 11.40 23.34
C THR A 18 24.09 10.25 22.49
N LYS A 19 24.68 9.06 22.63
CA LYS A 19 24.28 7.85 21.89
C LYS A 19 22.87 7.42 22.24
N ILE A 20 22.53 7.41 23.53
CA ILE A 20 21.20 7.07 24.03
C ILE A 20 20.17 8.10 23.53
N ALA A 21 20.51 9.40 23.57
CA ALA A 21 19.62 10.46 23.11
C ALA A 21 19.32 10.34 21.59
N VAL A 22 20.35 10.09 20.76
CA VAL A 22 20.18 9.91 19.30
C VAL A 22 19.34 8.67 18.99
N LEU A 23 19.61 7.55 19.66
CA LEU A 23 18.83 6.32 19.48
C LEU A 23 17.37 6.51 19.94
N GLY A 24 17.17 7.12 21.11
CA GLY A 24 15.84 7.39 21.63
C GLY A 24 15.01 8.30 20.71
N LEU A 25 15.63 9.37 20.22
CA LEU A 25 14.98 10.30 19.29
C LEU A 25 14.66 9.61 17.94
N ALA A 26 15.62 8.86 17.38
CA ALA A 26 15.41 8.13 16.13
C ALA A 26 14.29 7.08 16.25
N THR A 27 14.24 6.37 17.38
CA THR A 27 13.17 5.40 17.66
C THR A 27 11.83 6.08 17.81
N ALA A 28 11.76 7.18 18.58
CA ALA A 28 10.51 7.93 18.75
C ALA A 28 9.97 8.47 17.42
N ILE A 29 10.83 9.08 16.59
CA ILE A 29 10.44 9.55 15.24
C ILE A 29 9.98 8.37 14.38
N GLY A 30 10.71 7.24 14.41
CA GLY A 30 10.33 6.04 13.65
C GLY A 30 8.97 5.50 14.05
N LEU A 31 8.66 5.45 15.35
CA LEU A 31 7.35 5.01 15.84
C LEU A 31 6.23 5.97 15.47
N ILE A 32 6.46 7.29 15.55
CA ILE A 32 5.49 8.30 15.12
C ILE A 32 5.19 8.16 13.63
N LEU A 33 6.22 8.10 12.79
CA LEU A 33 6.06 7.93 11.34
C LEU A 33 5.34 6.63 10.99
N LEU A 34 5.68 5.54 11.67
CA LEU A 34 5.01 4.25 11.48
C LEU A 34 3.53 4.32 11.88
N SER A 35 3.22 4.97 13.00
CA SER A 35 1.84 5.15 13.47
C SER A 35 1.02 5.99 12.49
N VAL A 36 1.56 7.11 12.01
CA VAL A 36 0.91 7.96 11.00
C VAL A 36 0.70 7.21 9.69
N ASN A 37 1.71 6.44 9.25
CA ASN A 37 1.59 5.63 8.04
C ASN A 37 0.53 4.52 8.17
N ARG A 38 0.42 3.87 9.32
CA ARG A 38 -0.59 2.82 9.55
C ARG A 38 -2.00 3.37 9.73
N SER A 39 -2.15 4.53 10.35
CA SER A 39 -3.47 5.14 10.57
C SER A 39 -4.11 5.67 9.29
N GLN A 40 -3.32 5.93 8.24
CA GLN A 40 -3.76 6.56 6.98
C GLN A 40 -4.52 7.89 7.19
N ALA A 41 -4.45 8.46 8.39
CA ALA A 41 -5.25 9.61 8.84
C ALA A 41 -5.02 10.89 8.03
N LEU A 42 -3.89 10.98 7.32
CA LEU A 42 -3.52 12.14 6.49
C LEU A 42 -3.74 11.88 4.98
N ILE A 43 -4.33 10.73 4.62
CA ILE A 43 -4.54 10.35 3.22
C ILE A 43 -5.99 10.63 2.85
N GLY A 44 -6.22 11.73 2.14
CA GLY A 44 -7.51 12.02 1.49
C GLY A 44 -7.63 11.32 0.13
N ASP A 45 -8.80 11.44 -0.50
CA ASP A 45 -9.21 10.74 -1.73
C ASP A 45 -8.20 10.86 -2.87
N VAL A 46 -7.72 12.06 -3.14
CA VAL A 46 -6.74 12.32 -4.21
C VAL A 46 -5.40 11.62 -3.94
N ASN A 47 -4.90 11.70 -2.70
CA ASN A 47 -3.63 11.07 -2.34
C ASN A 47 -3.75 9.55 -2.31
N PHE A 48 -4.90 9.00 -1.89
CA PHE A 48 -5.20 7.57 -1.98
C PHE A 48 -5.09 7.09 -3.42
N MET A 49 -5.84 7.68 -4.36
CA MET A 49 -5.81 7.28 -5.77
C MET A 49 -4.42 7.44 -6.40
N ARG A 50 -3.71 8.54 -6.11
CA ARG A 50 -2.35 8.76 -6.61
C ARG A 50 -1.34 7.73 -6.11
N SER A 51 -1.52 7.20 -4.91
CA SER A 51 -0.65 6.14 -4.36
C SER A 51 -1.03 4.76 -4.91
N MET A 52 -2.32 4.52 -5.18
CA MET A 52 -2.82 3.24 -5.68
C MET A 52 -2.49 3.00 -7.16
N ILE A 53 -2.49 4.01 -8.01
CA ILE A 53 -2.16 3.88 -9.44
C ILE A 53 -0.79 3.20 -9.65
N PRO A 54 0.34 3.66 -9.08
CA PRO A 54 1.61 2.96 -9.22
C PRO A 54 1.62 1.57 -8.58
N HIS A 55 0.91 1.39 -7.46
CA HIS A 55 0.78 0.08 -6.81
C HIS A 55 0.11 -0.95 -7.75
N HIS A 56 -1.00 -0.58 -8.40
CA HIS A 56 -1.69 -1.42 -9.38
C HIS A 56 -0.82 -1.67 -10.61
N SER A 57 -0.08 -0.68 -11.09
CA SER A 57 0.87 -0.84 -12.20
C SER A 57 1.97 -1.86 -11.89
N ILE A 58 2.44 -1.94 -10.66
CA ILE A 58 3.41 -2.95 -10.21
C ILE A 58 2.77 -4.35 -10.25
N ALA A 59 1.53 -4.49 -9.78
CA ALA A 59 0.81 -5.76 -9.78
C ALA A 59 0.63 -6.29 -11.21
N ILE A 60 0.21 -5.44 -12.16
CA ILE A 60 0.12 -5.77 -13.59
C ILE A 60 1.46 -6.25 -14.13
N ASN A 61 2.53 -5.52 -13.87
CA ASN A 61 3.86 -5.87 -14.36
C ASN A 61 4.36 -7.22 -13.81
N ASN A 62 4.11 -7.49 -12.53
CA ASN A 62 4.46 -8.75 -11.89
C ASN A 62 3.65 -9.92 -12.48
N ALA A 63 2.33 -9.79 -12.64
CA ALA A 63 1.46 -10.81 -13.20
C ALA A 63 1.82 -11.13 -14.68
N ARG A 64 2.23 -10.11 -15.46
CA ARG A 64 2.67 -10.28 -16.85
C ARG A 64 4.03 -10.97 -17.00
N LYS A 65 4.96 -10.69 -16.09
CA LYS A 65 6.35 -11.18 -16.17
C LYS A 65 6.59 -12.50 -15.44
N ALA A 66 5.67 -12.92 -14.58
CA ALA A 66 5.80 -14.17 -13.85
C ALA A 66 5.79 -15.37 -14.80
N SER A 67 6.70 -16.31 -14.58
CA SER A 67 6.74 -17.59 -15.30
C SER A 67 5.73 -18.55 -14.69
N ILE A 68 4.47 -18.42 -15.09
CA ILE A 68 3.34 -19.20 -14.59
C ILE A 68 3.13 -20.39 -15.53
N SER A 69 3.11 -21.61 -14.97
CA SER A 69 2.91 -22.87 -15.72
C SER A 69 1.56 -23.54 -15.44
N ASP A 70 0.94 -23.29 -14.29
CA ASP A 70 -0.40 -23.80 -13.97
C ASP A 70 -1.46 -22.92 -14.66
N PRO A 71 -2.36 -23.51 -15.50
CA PRO A 71 -3.39 -22.74 -16.20
C PRO A 71 -4.32 -21.96 -15.26
N ARG A 72 -4.69 -22.51 -14.12
CA ARG A 72 -5.57 -21.87 -13.13
C ARG A 72 -4.91 -20.63 -12.53
N VAL A 73 -3.59 -20.71 -12.25
CA VAL A 73 -2.81 -19.58 -11.77
C VAL A 73 -2.66 -18.52 -12.85
N ARG A 74 -2.53 -18.94 -14.12
CA ARG A 74 -2.48 -18.01 -15.26
C ARG A 74 -3.81 -17.27 -15.44
N GLU A 75 -4.92 -17.97 -15.34
CA GLU A 75 -6.27 -17.39 -15.42
C GLU A 75 -6.48 -16.35 -14.31
N LEU A 76 -6.19 -16.70 -13.06
CA LEU A 76 -6.24 -15.75 -11.94
C LEU A 76 -5.36 -14.52 -12.18
N ALA A 77 -4.14 -14.72 -12.69
CA ALA A 77 -3.23 -13.60 -12.95
C ALA A 77 -3.74 -12.70 -14.09
N ASP A 78 -4.43 -13.25 -15.08
CA ASP A 78 -5.05 -12.47 -16.17
C ASP A 78 -6.28 -11.69 -15.68
N GLU A 79 -7.10 -12.26 -14.81
CA GLU A 79 -8.19 -11.55 -14.11
C GLU A 79 -7.67 -10.39 -13.26
N ILE A 80 -6.56 -10.60 -12.54
CA ILE A 80 -5.88 -9.54 -11.78
C ILE A 80 -5.44 -8.42 -12.73
N ILE A 81 -4.82 -8.73 -13.86
CA ILE A 81 -4.40 -7.72 -14.84
C ILE A 81 -5.61 -6.90 -15.31
N GLU A 82 -6.69 -7.56 -15.71
CA GLU A 82 -7.89 -6.90 -16.21
C GLU A 82 -8.52 -5.97 -15.17
N SER A 83 -8.71 -6.45 -13.92
CA SER A 83 -9.26 -5.63 -12.84
C SER A 83 -8.38 -4.42 -12.54
N GLN A 84 -7.06 -4.61 -12.47
CA GLN A 84 -6.11 -3.55 -12.15
C GLN A 84 -6.03 -2.47 -13.25
N VAL A 85 -6.10 -2.87 -14.52
CA VAL A 85 -6.16 -1.92 -15.66
C VAL A 85 -7.42 -1.06 -15.58
N ARG A 86 -8.58 -1.68 -15.31
CA ARG A 86 -9.85 -0.98 -15.14
C ARG A 86 -9.80 0.00 -13.97
N GLU A 87 -9.32 -0.45 -12.82
CA GLU A 87 -9.24 0.37 -11.61
C GLU A 87 -8.29 1.57 -11.77
N ILE A 88 -7.17 1.41 -12.48
CA ILE A 88 -6.30 2.55 -12.84
C ILE A 88 -7.06 3.57 -13.68
N ALA A 89 -7.80 3.12 -14.69
CA ALA A 89 -8.57 4.02 -15.55
C ALA A 89 -9.67 4.75 -14.76
N GLU A 90 -10.38 4.07 -13.89
CA GLU A 90 -11.38 4.66 -12.99
C GLU A 90 -10.78 5.72 -12.06
N MET A 91 -9.64 5.41 -11.40
CA MET A 91 -8.93 6.36 -10.55
C MET A 91 -8.48 7.61 -11.32
N GLN A 92 -8.01 7.45 -12.56
CA GLN A 92 -7.61 8.59 -13.40
C GLN A 92 -8.81 9.48 -13.77
N LEU A 93 -9.96 8.88 -14.08
CA LEU A 93 -11.19 9.62 -14.36
C LEU A 93 -11.70 10.36 -13.11
N LEU A 94 -11.69 9.72 -11.94
CA LEU A 94 -12.07 10.32 -10.67
C LEU A 94 -11.13 11.47 -10.28
N LEU A 95 -9.81 11.32 -10.46
CA LEU A 95 -8.86 12.39 -10.23
C LEU A 95 -9.13 13.62 -11.12
N ASN A 96 -9.49 13.40 -12.39
CA ASN A 96 -9.85 14.45 -13.30
C ASN A 96 -11.19 15.12 -12.93
N ASP A 97 -12.18 14.33 -12.48
CA ASP A 97 -13.47 14.86 -12.02
C ASP A 97 -13.31 15.70 -10.76
N ILE A 98 -12.59 15.20 -9.75
CA ILE A 98 -12.32 15.93 -8.51
C ILE A 98 -11.53 17.22 -8.77
N ALA A 99 -10.58 17.20 -9.71
CA ALA A 99 -9.81 18.38 -10.06
C ALA A 99 -10.67 19.49 -10.69
N ARG A 100 -11.76 19.14 -11.39
CA ARG A 100 -12.67 20.08 -12.05
C ARG A 100 -13.83 20.51 -11.16
N ASN A 101 -14.39 19.60 -10.41
CA ASN A 101 -15.69 19.75 -9.73
C ASN A 101 -15.57 19.72 -8.20
N GLY A 102 -14.39 19.39 -7.65
CA GLY A 102 -14.15 19.20 -6.22
C GLY A 102 -14.62 17.83 -5.72
N GLU A 103 -14.31 17.55 -4.47
CA GLU A 103 -14.77 16.34 -3.76
C GLU A 103 -16.27 16.46 -3.45
N ARG A 104 -16.99 15.34 -3.56
CA ARG A 104 -18.46 15.30 -3.33
C ARG A 104 -18.84 15.02 -1.89
N GLY A 105 -17.89 14.80 -1.01
CA GLY A 105 -18.09 14.50 0.41
C GLY A 105 -17.11 15.21 1.30
N THR A 106 -17.47 15.37 2.56
CA THR A 106 -16.63 16.03 3.58
C THR A 106 -16.26 15.10 4.74
N ALA A 107 -16.89 13.91 4.82
CA ALA A 107 -16.68 12.95 5.89
C ALA A 107 -16.24 11.60 5.31
N ALA A 108 -15.36 10.91 6.04
CA ALA A 108 -14.92 9.57 5.67
C ALA A 108 -16.11 8.58 5.68
N LEU A 109 -16.22 7.78 4.63
CA LEU A 109 -17.21 6.72 4.51
C LEU A 109 -16.66 5.40 5.08
N PRO A 110 -17.52 4.53 5.66
CA PRO A 110 -17.08 3.25 6.17
C PRO A 110 -16.61 2.31 5.05
N ALA A 111 -15.49 1.64 5.27
CA ALA A 111 -15.01 0.60 4.36
C ALA A 111 -15.87 -0.67 4.44
N ARG A 112 -15.84 -1.50 3.39
CA ARG A 112 -16.42 -2.84 3.42
C ARG A 112 -15.64 -3.75 4.36
N SER A 113 -16.33 -4.78 4.91
CA SER A 113 -15.68 -5.87 5.63
C SER A 113 -14.70 -6.61 4.73
N THR A 114 -13.60 -7.08 5.33
CA THR A 114 -12.61 -7.94 4.67
C THR A 114 -12.85 -9.43 4.96
N GLU A 115 -13.97 -9.79 5.59
CA GLU A 115 -14.33 -11.18 5.87
C GLU A 115 -14.78 -11.90 4.61
N ILE A 116 -14.33 -13.14 4.47
CA ILE A 116 -14.75 -14.01 3.37
C ILE A 116 -16.17 -14.50 3.68
N THR A 117 -17.11 -14.19 2.80
CA THR A 117 -18.50 -14.67 2.90
C THR A 117 -18.59 -16.12 2.39
N SER A 118 -19.64 -16.84 2.80
CA SER A 118 -19.90 -18.21 2.33
C SER A 118 -20.01 -18.34 0.80
N ASP A 119 -20.55 -17.31 0.16
CA ASP A 119 -20.63 -17.26 -1.31
C ASP A 119 -19.26 -17.07 -1.96
N MET A 120 -18.42 -16.20 -1.40
CA MET A 120 -17.02 -16.04 -1.84
C MET A 120 -16.22 -17.33 -1.63
N GLU A 121 -16.42 -18.01 -0.50
CA GLU A 121 -15.74 -19.29 -0.22
C GLU A 121 -16.09 -20.36 -1.25
N ARG A 122 -17.38 -20.44 -1.65
CA ARG A 122 -17.82 -21.37 -2.70
C ARG A 122 -17.16 -21.05 -4.04
N GLN A 123 -17.18 -19.77 -4.47
CA GLN A 123 -16.53 -19.34 -5.72
C GLN A 123 -15.03 -19.64 -5.74
N ILE A 124 -14.34 -19.39 -4.62
CA ILE A 124 -12.91 -19.70 -4.49
C ILE A 124 -12.65 -21.21 -4.64
N ARG A 125 -13.49 -22.07 -4.05
CA ARG A 125 -13.34 -23.54 -4.17
C ARG A 125 -13.59 -23.99 -5.62
N GLU A 126 -14.56 -23.43 -6.30
CA GLU A 126 -14.85 -23.73 -7.70
C GLU A 126 -13.71 -23.33 -8.64
N ALA A 127 -13.11 -22.16 -8.42
CA ALA A 127 -11.98 -21.67 -9.22
C ALA A 127 -10.68 -22.49 -9.06
N VAL A 128 -10.56 -23.28 -7.99
CA VAL A 128 -9.36 -24.09 -7.69
C VAL A 128 -9.49 -25.55 -8.22
N GLN A 129 -10.70 -25.99 -8.53
CA GLN A 129 -10.95 -27.36 -9.06
C GLN A 129 -10.63 -27.46 -10.53
#